data_22c29daeb699d70c9753dcf57b025295
#
_entry.id   22c29daeb699d70c9753dcf57b025295
#
_cell.length_a   1.000
_cell.length_b   1.000
_cell.length_c   1.000
_cell.angle_alpha   90.00
_cell.angle_beta   90.00
_cell.angle_gamma   90.00
#
_symmetry.space_group_name_H-M   'P 1'
#
loop_
_entity.id
_entity.type
_entity.pdbx_description
1 polymer ?
#
loop_
_entity_poly.entity_id
_entity_poly.type
_entity_poly.pdbx_seq_one_letter_code
_entity_poly.pdbx_strand_id
1 'polypeptide(L)'
;MLDVGCGEGTFTRVLANGFREVHGIDVQEHYLARFRETVKGDDRFSVLNMSASAMKFADDFFDSIVSIETLEHVPELAAAAAEISRVLRPGGELLITVPNRWFPFENHGIRIGSWQKHGRIPLLPYLPWLHRRWAMARVFTVRNLDSLFVPKGLTRVAVDYAWPTFEHSGNPFQGALRPLFGLMRTMESSPLRMFGSSVITRYVKPSPSPTRSEPAPVS
;
A
#
# COMPACT_ATOMS: atom_id res chain seq x y z
N MET A 1 9.18 9.92 -7.71
CA MET A 1 8.33 9.00 -6.93
C MET A 1 7.27 8.38 -7.82
N LEU A 2 6.90 7.12 -7.59
CA LEU A 2 5.74 6.46 -8.21
C LEU A 2 4.68 6.17 -7.13
N ASP A 3 3.42 6.47 -7.41
CA ASP A 3 2.27 6.04 -6.63
C ASP A 3 1.48 4.98 -7.42
N VAL A 4 1.44 3.76 -6.89
CA VAL A 4 0.77 2.60 -7.50
C VAL A 4 -0.64 2.47 -6.95
N GLY A 5 -1.65 2.72 -7.79
CA GLY A 5 -3.04 2.83 -7.39
C GLY A 5 -3.38 4.19 -6.82
N CYS A 6 -2.96 5.24 -7.54
CA CYS A 6 -3.06 6.63 -7.06
C CYS A 6 -4.50 7.15 -6.90
N GLY A 7 -5.49 6.50 -7.50
CA GLY A 7 -6.89 6.93 -7.48
C GLY A 7 -7.05 8.40 -7.90
N GLU A 8 -7.75 9.18 -7.08
CA GLU A 8 -7.95 10.64 -7.29
C GLU A 8 -6.75 11.51 -6.84
N GLY A 9 -5.63 10.89 -6.44
CA GLY A 9 -4.40 11.59 -6.04
C GLY A 9 -4.43 12.18 -4.63
N THR A 10 -5.32 11.77 -3.77
CA THR A 10 -5.46 12.30 -2.41
C THR A 10 -4.17 12.14 -1.61
N PHE A 11 -3.62 10.94 -1.56
CA PHE A 11 -2.35 10.66 -0.89
C PHE A 11 -1.15 11.11 -1.72
N THR A 12 -1.20 10.92 -3.05
CA THR A 12 -0.14 11.30 -3.97
C THR A 12 0.28 12.76 -3.78
N ARG A 13 -0.69 13.68 -3.71
CA ARG A 13 -0.44 15.13 -3.54
C ARG A 13 0.19 15.46 -2.17
N VAL A 14 -0.21 14.77 -1.12
CA VAL A 14 0.37 14.96 0.22
C VAL A 14 1.82 14.48 0.24
N LEU A 15 2.07 13.31 -0.38
CA LEU A 15 3.40 12.70 -0.42
C LEU A 15 4.34 13.35 -1.45
N ALA A 16 3.79 14.09 -2.41
CA ALA A 16 4.55 14.77 -3.47
C ALA A 16 5.54 15.82 -2.93
N ASN A 17 5.34 16.30 -1.70
CA ASN A 17 6.24 17.26 -1.07
C ASN A 17 7.66 16.65 -0.91
N GLY A 18 8.65 17.28 -1.56
CA GLY A 18 10.04 16.80 -1.57
C GLY A 18 10.43 16.00 -2.81
N PHE A 19 9.49 15.69 -3.72
CA PHE A 19 9.79 15.06 -5.01
C PHE A 19 9.70 16.06 -6.16
N ARG A 20 10.67 15.99 -7.08
CA ARG A 20 10.72 16.81 -8.29
C ARG A 20 9.78 16.29 -9.37
N GLU A 21 9.57 14.99 -9.41
CA GLU A 21 8.76 14.30 -10.38
C GLU A 21 7.93 13.22 -9.69
N VAL A 22 6.63 13.18 -9.98
CA VAL A 22 5.64 12.31 -9.35
C VAL A 22 4.80 11.66 -10.42
N HIS A 23 4.86 10.34 -10.51
CA HIS A 23 4.02 9.54 -11.37
C HIS A 23 2.93 8.87 -10.54
N GLY A 24 1.68 8.99 -10.99
CA GLY A 24 0.56 8.23 -10.45
C GLY A 24 0.02 7.27 -11.50
N ILE A 25 -0.16 6.01 -11.15
CA ILE A 25 -0.80 5.01 -12.01
C ILE A 25 -2.03 4.41 -11.36
N ASP A 26 -3.09 4.24 -12.15
CA ASP A 26 -4.31 3.53 -11.76
C ASP A 26 -4.96 2.95 -13.03
N VAL A 27 -5.84 1.95 -12.87
CA VAL A 27 -6.60 1.35 -13.98
C VAL A 27 -7.97 2.02 -14.17
N GLN A 28 -8.41 2.83 -13.22
CA GLN A 28 -9.73 3.45 -13.22
C GLN A 28 -9.69 4.88 -13.75
N GLU A 29 -10.00 5.03 -15.03
CA GLU A 29 -9.89 6.31 -15.74
C GLU A 29 -10.72 7.44 -15.10
N HIS A 30 -11.87 7.15 -14.50
CA HIS A 30 -12.69 8.17 -13.86
C HIS A 30 -12.01 8.82 -12.63
N TYR A 31 -11.17 8.07 -11.88
CA TYR A 31 -10.34 8.61 -10.80
C TYR A 31 -9.18 9.44 -11.35
N LEU A 32 -8.50 8.91 -12.40
CA LEU A 32 -7.39 9.60 -13.03
C LEU A 32 -7.81 10.94 -13.66
N ALA A 33 -9.00 11.01 -14.25
CA ALA A 33 -9.54 12.26 -14.80
C ALA A 33 -9.68 13.34 -13.71
N ARG A 34 -10.17 12.97 -12.53
CA ARG A 34 -10.26 13.87 -11.36
C ARG A 34 -8.88 14.28 -10.86
N PHE A 35 -7.95 13.32 -10.81
CA PHE A 35 -6.59 13.61 -10.37
C PHE A 35 -5.91 14.60 -11.32
N ARG A 36 -5.97 14.37 -12.64
CA ARG A 36 -5.39 15.28 -13.65
C ARG A 36 -5.96 16.70 -13.52
N GLU A 37 -7.27 16.84 -13.30
CA GLU A 37 -7.88 18.17 -13.12
C GLU A 37 -7.37 18.85 -11.85
N THR A 38 -7.16 18.09 -10.76
CA THR A 38 -6.67 18.62 -9.49
C THR A 38 -5.23 19.10 -9.55
N VAL A 39 -4.37 18.47 -10.38
CA VAL A 39 -2.95 18.84 -10.53
C VAL A 39 -2.68 19.63 -11.82
N LYS A 40 -3.71 20.10 -12.47
CA LYS A 40 -3.61 20.88 -13.71
C LYS A 40 -2.72 22.10 -13.54
N GLY A 41 -1.69 22.20 -14.38
CA GLY A 41 -0.70 23.29 -14.32
C GLY A 41 0.49 23.03 -13.38
N ASP A 42 0.56 21.85 -12.76
CA ASP A 42 1.75 21.41 -12.03
C ASP A 42 2.48 20.32 -12.83
N ASP A 43 3.50 20.72 -13.57
CA ASP A 43 4.26 19.86 -14.49
C ASP A 43 5.04 18.75 -13.79
N ARG A 44 5.09 18.74 -12.46
CA ARG A 44 5.71 17.66 -11.68
C ARG A 44 4.92 16.35 -11.76
N PHE A 45 3.62 16.41 -12.05
CA PHE A 45 2.75 15.25 -12.02
C PHE A 45 2.54 14.63 -13.40
N SER A 46 2.74 13.32 -13.47
CA SER A 46 2.37 12.47 -14.62
C SER A 46 1.34 11.44 -14.17
N VAL A 47 0.11 11.53 -14.69
CA VAL A 47 -1.03 10.69 -14.26
C VAL A 47 -1.44 9.78 -15.41
N LEU A 48 -1.20 8.48 -15.26
CA LEU A 48 -1.25 7.50 -16.36
C LEU A 48 -2.25 6.38 -16.06
N ASN A 49 -3.03 6.00 -17.06
CA ASN A 49 -3.82 4.77 -17.01
C ASN A 49 -2.90 3.58 -17.29
N MET A 50 -2.59 2.83 -16.24
CA MET A 50 -1.61 1.74 -16.31
C MET A 50 -1.86 0.71 -15.21
N SER A 51 -1.73 -0.58 -15.57
CA SER A 51 -1.80 -1.66 -14.59
C SER A 51 -0.49 -1.79 -13.81
N ALA A 52 -0.62 -2.03 -12.49
CA ALA A 52 0.51 -2.34 -11.63
C ALA A 52 1.24 -3.64 -12.03
N SER A 53 0.57 -4.55 -12.74
CA SER A 53 1.14 -5.83 -13.20
C SER A 53 1.81 -5.78 -14.57
N ALA A 54 1.78 -4.60 -15.26
CA ALA A 54 2.36 -4.41 -16.59
C ALA A 54 2.78 -2.94 -16.77
N MET A 55 3.80 -2.53 -16.03
CA MET A 55 4.29 -1.14 -16.05
C MET A 55 5.17 -0.87 -17.26
N LYS A 56 4.97 0.30 -17.90
CA LYS A 56 5.75 0.74 -19.07
C LYS A 56 6.91 1.67 -18.68
N PHE A 57 7.45 1.50 -17.49
CA PHE A 57 8.64 2.22 -17.03
C PHE A 57 9.89 1.36 -17.22
N ALA A 58 11.05 2.00 -17.37
CA ALA A 58 12.34 1.33 -17.41
C ALA A 58 12.65 0.65 -16.06
N ASP A 59 13.56 -0.31 -16.08
CA ASP A 59 14.12 -0.90 -14.87
C ASP A 59 14.86 0.19 -14.07
N ASP A 60 14.80 0.09 -12.74
CA ASP A 60 15.57 0.94 -11.82
C ASP A 60 15.27 2.45 -11.97
N PHE A 61 14.05 2.81 -12.37
CA PHE A 61 13.68 4.19 -12.70
C PHE A 61 13.32 5.03 -11.47
N PHE A 62 12.67 4.47 -10.46
CA PHE A 62 12.13 5.24 -9.33
C PHE A 62 12.99 5.17 -8.08
N ASP A 63 13.20 6.32 -7.43
CA ASP A 63 13.84 6.44 -6.11
C ASP A 63 12.93 5.94 -4.99
N SER A 64 11.63 6.18 -5.13
CA SER A 64 10.62 5.87 -4.13
C SER A 64 9.33 5.41 -4.82
N ILE A 65 8.76 4.35 -4.29
CA ILE A 65 7.45 3.82 -4.71
C ILE A 65 6.54 3.75 -3.49
N VAL A 66 5.30 4.18 -3.66
CA VAL A 66 4.25 4.03 -2.65
C VAL A 66 3.09 3.23 -3.24
N SER A 67 2.42 2.44 -2.40
CA SER A 67 1.17 1.76 -2.75
C SER A 67 0.28 1.75 -1.51
N ILE A 68 -0.80 2.54 -1.54
CA ILE A 68 -1.66 2.77 -0.38
C ILE A 68 -3.03 2.16 -0.64
N GLU A 69 -3.39 1.12 0.12
CA GLU A 69 -4.68 0.40 0.05
C GLU A 69 -5.04 0.04 -1.41
N THR A 70 -4.08 -0.56 -2.13
CA THR A 70 -4.21 -0.89 -3.56
C THR A 70 -3.99 -2.37 -3.84
N LEU A 71 -2.92 -2.97 -3.26
CA LEU A 71 -2.49 -4.33 -3.61
C LEU A 71 -3.53 -5.40 -3.29
N GLU A 72 -4.44 -5.13 -2.35
CA GLU A 72 -5.56 -6.01 -2.01
C GLU A 72 -6.57 -6.18 -3.16
N HIS A 73 -6.58 -5.22 -4.09
CA HIS A 73 -7.47 -5.21 -5.26
C HIS A 73 -6.80 -5.69 -6.54
N VAL A 74 -5.47 -5.84 -6.57
CA VAL A 74 -4.73 -6.25 -7.76
C VAL A 74 -4.89 -7.74 -8.03
N PRO A 75 -5.48 -8.17 -9.18
CA PRO A 75 -5.68 -9.59 -9.49
C PRO A 75 -4.35 -10.36 -9.57
N GLU A 76 -3.41 -9.88 -10.37
CA GLU A 76 -2.09 -10.48 -10.62
C GLU A 76 -1.04 -9.96 -9.65
N LEU A 77 -1.24 -10.20 -8.35
CA LEU A 77 -0.41 -9.63 -7.28
C LEU A 77 1.09 -9.98 -7.41
N ALA A 78 1.41 -11.19 -7.85
CA ALA A 78 2.80 -11.62 -8.03
C ALA A 78 3.50 -10.87 -9.17
N ALA A 79 2.77 -10.57 -10.25
CA ALA A 79 3.26 -9.77 -11.38
C ALA A 79 3.43 -8.31 -10.97
N ALA A 80 2.48 -7.74 -10.23
CA ALA A 80 2.60 -6.38 -9.70
C ALA A 80 3.81 -6.24 -8.77
N ALA A 81 4.03 -7.21 -7.87
CA ALA A 81 5.21 -7.21 -7.01
C ALA A 81 6.53 -7.33 -7.82
N ALA A 82 6.54 -8.07 -8.93
CA ALA A 82 7.68 -8.15 -9.82
C ALA A 82 7.96 -6.81 -10.50
N GLU A 83 6.92 -6.18 -11.05
CA GLU A 83 7.04 -4.87 -11.70
C GLU A 83 7.48 -3.77 -10.74
N ILE A 84 6.87 -3.69 -9.55
CA ILE A 84 7.27 -2.76 -8.50
C ILE A 84 8.77 -2.93 -8.16
N SER A 85 9.21 -4.18 -8.00
CA SER A 85 10.62 -4.46 -7.69
C SER A 85 11.56 -4.14 -8.85
N ARG A 86 11.11 -4.34 -10.10
CA ARG A 86 11.86 -4.04 -11.32
C ARG A 86 12.10 -2.55 -11.49
N VAL A 87 11.03 -1.76 -11.37
CA VAL A 87 11.12 -0.30 -11.62
C VAL A 87 11.71 0.49 -10.44
N LEU A 88 11.81 -0.11 -9.26
CA LEU A 88 12.49 0.50 -8.11
C LEU A 88 14.00 0.36 -8.28
N ARG A 89 14.76 1.47 -8.20
CA ARG A 89 16.21 1.45 -8.33
C ARG A 89 16.91 0.82 -7.11
N PRO A 90 18.13 0.32 -7.26
CA PRO A 90 18.98 0.02 -6.12
C PRO A 90 19.15 1.24 -5.18
N GLY A 91 19.02 1.02 -3.88
CA GLY A 91 18.95 2.08 -2.88
C GLY A 91 17.58 2.77 -2.75
N GLY A 92 16.61 2.42 -3.61
CA GLY A 92 15.25 2.96 -3.56
C GLY A 92 14.39 2.35 -2.47
N GLU A 93 13.35 3.06 -2.08
CA GLU A 93 12.42 2.66 -1.02
C GLU A 93 11.01 2.38 -1.54
N LEU A 94 10.38 1.34 -0.99
CA LEU A 94 8.99 0.99 -1.24
C LEU A 94 8.20 1.07 0.06
N LEU A 95 7.15 1.89 0.08
CA LEU A 95 6.17 1.97 1.17
C LEU A 95 4.86 1.34 0.73
N ILE A 96 4.34 0.42 1.53
CA ILE A 96 3.08 -0.27 1.27
C ILE A 96 2.16 -0.12 2.47
N THR A 97 0.89 0.19 2.22
CA THR A 97 -0.19 -0.03 3.19
C THR A 97 -1.24 -0.96 2.60
N VAL A 98 -1.70 -1.92 3.40
CA VAL A 98 -2.72 -2.90 3.01
C VAL A 98 -3.58 -3.30 4.21
N PRO A 99 -4.81 -3.79 4.00
CA PRO A 99 -5.66 -4.27 5.07
C PRO A 99 -5.01 -5.39 5.88
N ASN A 100 -5.05 -5.25 7.19
CA ASN A 100 -4.43 -6.17 8.13
C ASN A 100 -5.34 -7.37 8.43
N ARG A 101 -4.82 -8.58 8.23
CA ARG A 101 -5.53 -9.82 8.56
C ARG A 101 -5.90 -9.96 10.04
N TRP A 102 -5.10 -9.35 10.93
CA TRP A 102 -5.33 -9.43 12.37
C TRP A 102 -6.33 -8.41 12.89
N PHE A 103 -6.76 -7.46 12.04
CA PHE A 103 -7.86 -6.56 12.38
C PHE A 103 -9.17 -7.35 12.44
N PRO A 104 -9.99 -7.21 13.51
CA PRO A 104 -11.17 -8.06 13.70
C PRO A 104 -12.35 -7.75 12.77
N PHE A 105 -12.23 -6.77 11.88
CA PHE A 105 -13.30 -6.39 10.97
C PHE A 105 -12.85 -6.43 9.51
N GLU A 106 -13.72 -6.93 8.63
CA GLU A 106 -13.61 -6.70 7.20
C GLU A 106 -14.14 -5.29 6.88
N ASN A 107 -13.32 -4.44 6.26
CA ASN A 107 -13.66 -3.04 6.04
C ASN A 107 -14.21 -2.75 4.63
N HIS A 108 -13.89 -3.57 3.64
CA HIS A 108 -14.29 -3.37 2.23
C HIS A 108 -15.66 -3.94 1.93
N GLY A 109 -16.19 -4.79 2.83
CA GLY A 109 -17.48 -5.42 2.66
C GLY A 109 -17.43 -6.77 1.96
N ILE A 110 -18.63 -7.32 1.69
CA ILE A 110 -18.80 -8.64 1.10
C ILE A 110 -19.68 -8.59 -0.14
N ARG A 111 -19.46 -9.60 -1.01
CA ARG A 111 -20.29 -9.89 -2.18
C ARG A 111 -20.73 -11.34 -2.15
N ILE A 112 -22.02 -11.56 -2.26
CA ILE A 112 -22.64 -12.90 -2.34
C ILE A 112 -23.56 -12.92 -3.56
N GLY A 113 -23.10 -13.53 -4.66
CA GLY A 113 -23.80 -13.44 -5.94
C GLY A 113 -23.91 -11.98 -6.43
N SER A 114 -25.13 -11.52 -6.69
CA SER A 114 -25.41 -10.12 -7.06
C SER A 114 -25.56 -9.17 -5.87
N TRP A 115 -25.68 -9.72 -4.66
CA TRP A 115 -25.85 -8.90 -3.45
C TRP A 115 -24.50 -8.44 -2.90
N GLN A 116 -24.42 -7.16 -2.53
CA GLN A 116 -23.23 -6.54 -1.94
C GLN A 116 -23.60 -5.78 -0.68
N LYS A 117 -22.77 -5.90 0.35
CA LYS A 117 -22.85 -5.11 1.56
C LYS A 117 -21.51 -4.44 1.82
N HIS A 118 -21.48 -3.13 1.73
CA HIS A 118 -20.33 -2.32 2.15
C HIS A 118 -20.38 -2.10 3.66
N GLY A 119 -19.21 -1.92 4.25
CA GLY A 119 -19.07 -1.63 5.67
C GLY A 119 -18.45 -2.76 6.47
N ARG A 120 -18.32 -2.53 7.78
CA ARG A 120 -17.56 -3.41 8.68
C ARG A 120 -18.32 -4.69 8.98
N ILE A 121 -17.66 -5.82 8.73
CA ILE A 121 -18.18 -7.15 9.06
C ILE A 121 -17.26 -7.79 10.09
N PRO A 122 -17.76 -8.01 11.33
CA PRO A 122 -16.93 -8.51 12.41
C PRO A 122 -16.46 -9.96 12.13
N LEU A 123 -15.25 -10.26 12.57
CA LEU A 123 -14.62 -11.59 12.61
C LEU A 123 -14.44 -12.28 11.25
N LEU A 124 -14.89 -11.69 10.12
CA LEU A 124 -14.74 -12.31 8.80
C LEU A 124 -13.26 -12.56 8.41
N PRO A 125 -12.29 -11.66 8.71
CA PRO A 125 -10.88 -11.94 8.44
C PRO A 125 -10.32 -13.21 9.13
N TYR A 126 -10.92 -13.63 10.23
CA TYR A 126 -10.52 -14.84 10.97
C TYR A 126 -11.12 -16.14 10.40
N LEU A 127 -11.99 -16.04 9.42
CA LEU A 127 -12.60 -17.16 8.71
C LEU A 127 -12.07 -17.24 7.26
N PRO A 128 -10.86 -17.77 7.01
CA PRO A 128 -10.13 -17.59 5.74
C PRO A 128 -10.89 -18.09 4.51
N TRP A 129 -11.66 -19.16 4.63
CA TRP A 129 -12.41 -19.72 3.52
C TRP A 129 -13.64 -18.88 3.16
N LEU A 130 -14.34 -18.33 4.17
CA LEU A 130 -15.45 -17.38 3.97
C LEU A 130 -14.95 -16.04 3.44
N HIS A 131 -13.86 -15.52 4.03
CA HIS A 131 -13.23 -14.29 3.59
C HIS A 131 -12.85 -14.37 2.11
N ARG A 132 -12.11 -15.43 1.69
CA ARG A 132 -11.74 -15.62 0.28
C ARG A 132 -12.93 -15.75 -0.67
N ARG A 133 -14.07 -16.24 -0.18
CA ARG A 133 -15.27 -16.44 -1.00
C ARG A 133 -16.11 -15.18 -1.13
N TRP A 134 -16.17 -14.35 -0.10
CA TRP A 134 -17.13 -13.25 -0.01
C TRP A 134 -16.50 -11.87 0.11
N ALA A 135 -15.32 -11.70 0.69
CA ALA A 135 -14.71 -10.40 0.86
C ALA A 135 -14.36 -9.77 -0.49
N MET A 136 -14.52 -8.46 -0.58
CA MET A 136 -14.27 -7.68 -1.79
C MET A 136 -12.79 -7.28 -1.93
N ALA A 137 -11.99 -7.47 -0.88
CA ALA A 137 -10.55 -7.20 -0.86
C ALA A 137 -9.80 -8.31 -0.13
N ARG A 138 -8.51 -8.45 -0.41
CA ARG A 138 -7.62 -9.35 0.33
C ARG A 138 -7.21 -8.71 1.64
N VAL A 139 -6.83 -9.55 2.61
CA VAL A 139 -6.16 -9.11 3.82
C VAL A 139 -4.77 -9.72 3.89
N PHE A 140 -3.83 -9.02 4.50
CA PHE A 140 -2.42 -9.38 4.51
C PHE A 140 -1.87 -9.54 5.91
N THR A 141 -0.87 -10.38 6.03
CA THR A 141 0.07 -10.40 7.13
C THR A 141 1.41 -9.84 6.63
N VAL A 142 2.28 -9.42 7.54
CA VAL A 142 3.65 -9.02 7.19
C VAL A 142 4.37 -10.16 6.42
N ARG A 143 4.16 -11.43 6.84
CA ARG A 143 4.74 -12.60 6.15
C ARG A 143 4.26 -12.73 4.70
N ASN A 144 3.00 -12.40 4.42
CA ASN A 144 2.49 -12.42 3.03
C ASN A 144 3.21 -11.37 2.17
N LEU A 145 3.42 -10.16 2.68
CA LEU A 145 4.17 -9.12 1.99
C LEU A 145 5.65 -9.51 1.80
N ASP A 146 6.29 -10.05 2.84
CA ASP A 146 7.67 -10.54 2.73
C ASP A 146 7.79 -11.63 1.64
N SER A 147 6.82 -12.55 1.55
CA SER A 147 6.83 -13.60 0.52
C SER A 147 6.68 -13.06 -0.91
N LEU A 148 6.15 -11.86 -1.09
CA LEU A 148 6.03 -11.19 -2.39
C LEU A 148 7.31 -10.43 -2.77
N PHE A 149 7.92 -9.72 -1.84
CA PHE A 149 8.97 -8.73 -2.14
C PHE A 149 10.39 -9.21 -1.81
N VAL A 150 10.59 -10.00 -0.74
CA VAL A 150 11.93 -10.49 -0.36
C VAL A 150 12.56 -11.38 -1.43
N PRO A 151 11.84 -12.34 -2.07
CA PRO A 151 12.40 -13.14 -3.17
C PRO A 151 12.76 -12.32 -4.41
N LYS A 152 12.29 -11.07 -4.50
CA LYS A 152 12.61 -10.14 -5.59
C LYS A 152 13.75 -9.16 -5.24
N GLY A 153 14.49 -9.45 -4.18
CA GLY A 153 15.67 -8.71 -3.77
C GLY A 153 15.40 -7.51 -2.88
N LEU A 154 14.18 -7.31 -2.37
CA LEU A 154 13.89 -6.23 -1.42
C LEU A 154 14.12 -6.71 0.02
N THR A 155 14.59 -5.81 0.88
CA THR A 155 14.75 -6.06 2.31
C THR A 155 13.76 -5.22 3.09
N ARG A 156 12.96 -5.84 3.95
CA ARG A 156 12.05 -5.10 4.83
C ARG A 156 12.83 -4.42 5.97
N VAL A 157 12.66 -3.11 6.09
CA VAL A 157 13.37 -2.29 7.08
C VAL A 157 12.47 -1.75 8.19
N ALA A 158 11.15 -1.69 7.96
CA ALA A 158 10.20 -1.26 8.99
C ALA A 158 8.84 -1.92 8.83
N VAL A 159 8.13 -2.04 9.97
CA VAL A 159 6.72 -2.43 10.07
C VAL A 159 6.03 -1.51 11.05
N ASP A 160 4.86 -1.05 10.67
CA ASP A 160 3.95 -0.34 11.55
C ASP A 160 2.50 -0.73 11.26
N TYR A 161 1.57 -0.22 12.04
CA TYR A 161 0.15 -0.52 11.93
C TYR A 161 -0.67 0.73 12.13
N ALA A 162 -1.60 0.99 11.23
CA ALA A 162 -2.55 2.09 11.36
C ALA A 162 -3.83 1.62 12.05
N TRP A 163 -4.32 2.41 12.99
CA TRP A 163 -5.65 2.25 13.56
C TRP A 163 -6.64 3.13 12.82
N PRO A 164 -7.91 2.70 12.68
CA PRO A 164 -8.90 3.50 11.97
C PRO A 164 -9.18 4.77 12.77
N THR A 165 -9.09 5.93 12.09
CA THR A 165 -9.58 7.19 12.64
C THR A 165 -11.10 7.21 12.51
N PHE A 166 -11.80 7.23 13.62
CA PHE A 166 -13.28 7.26 13.65
C PHE A 166 -13.85 8.68 13.56
N GLU A 167 -13.02 9.68 13.37
CA GLU A 167 -13.38 11.10 13.40
C GLU A 167 -14.34 11.53 12.28
N HIS A 168 -14.39 10.77 11.19
CA HIS A 168 -15.19 11.12 10.01
C HIS A 168 -16.40 10.20 9.75
N SER A 169 -16.68 9.25 10.62
CA SER A 169 -17.91 8.46 10.48
C SER A 169 -19.08 9.27 11.06
N GLY A 170 -19.96 9.81 10.23
CA GLY A 170 -21.17 10.53 10.64
C GLY A 170 -22.16 9.72 11.52
N ASN A 171 -21.63 8.92 12.44
CA ASN A 171 -22.38 8.06 13.34
C ASN A 171 -22.85 8.88 14.55
N PRO A 172 -24.15 8.98 14.84
CA PRO A 172 -24.71 9.71 15.99
C PRO A 172 -24.21 9.22 17.35
N PHE A 173 -23.63 8.01 17.42
CA PHE A 173 -23.05 7.44 18.64
C PHE A 173 -21.58 7.78 18.87
N GLN A 174 -20.97 8.66 18.06
CA GLN A 174 -19.55 9.04 18.22
C GLN A 174 -19.20 9.54 19.64
N GLY A 175 -20.09 10.28 20.27
CA GLY A 175 -19.89 10.78 21.63
C GLY A 175 -19.77 9.66 22.68
N ALA A 176 -20.58 8.63 22.57
CA ALA A 176 -20.58 7.48 23.48
C ALA A 176 -19.36 6.55 23.25
N LEU A 177 -18.76 6.58 22.08
CA LEU A 177 -17.59 5.76 21.71
C LEU A 177 -16.25 6.45 21.98
N ARG A 178 -16.24 7.71 22.38
CA ARG A 178 -15.00 8.47 22.71
C ARG A 178 -14.06 7.75 23.69
N PRO A 179 -14.54 7.14 24.81
CA PRO A 179 -13.64 6.39 25.69
C PRO A 179 -12.97 5.20 25.03
N LEU A 180 -13.70 4.51 24.15
CA LEU A 180 -13.16 3.40 23.37
C LEU A 180 -12.08 3.89 22.40
N PHE A 181 -12.25 5.03 21.77
CA PHE A 181 -11.24 5.64 20.89
C PHE A 181 -9.99 6.07 21.67
N GLY A 182 -10.17 6.59 22.90
CA GLY A 182 -9.05 6.86 23.79
C GLY A 182 -8.25 5.61 24.14
N LEU A 183 -8.93 4.51 24.43
CA LEU A 183 -8.29 3.21 24.67
C LEU A 183 -7.57 2.69 23.40
N MET A 184 -8.17 2.82 22.22
CA MET A 184 -7.56 2.41 20.96
C MET A 184 -6.28 3.19 20.65
N ARG A 185 -6.22 4.49 20.99
CA ARG A 185 -4.98 5.29 20.86
C ARG A 185 -3.86 4.78 21.76
N THR A 186 -4.17 4.30 22.95
CA THR A 186 -3.14 3.68 23.82
C THR A 186 -2.64 2.37 23.26
N MET A 187 -3.44 1.66 22.45
CA MET A 187 -3.03 0.42 21.78
C MET A 187 -2.01 0.70 20.65
N GLU A 188 -2.02 1.87 20.03
CA GLU A 188 -1.05 2.26 18.97
C GLU A 188 0.40 2.22 19.47
N SER A 189 0.63 2.60 20.72
CA SER A 189 1.97 2.60 21.36
C SER A 189 2.31 1.29 22.10
N SER A 190 1.43 0.30 22.05
CA SER A 190 1.58 -1.00 22.73
C SER A 190 1.85 -2.14 21.74
N PRO A 191 2.26 -3.34 22.21
CA PRO A 191 2.32 -4.53 21.36
C PRO A 191 1.00 -4.87 20.65
N LEU A 192 -0.13 -4.41 21.17
CA LEU A 192 -1.45 -4.61 20.57
C LEU A 192 -1.67 -3.80 19.30
N ARG A 193 -0.73 -2.89 18.92
CA ARG A 193 -0.76 -2.18 17.63
C ARG A 193 -0.88 -3.12 16.44
N MET A 194 -0.39 -4.37 16.57
CA MET A 194 -0.51 -5.38 15.53
C MET A 194 -1.94 -5.72 15.11
N PHE A 195 -2.95 -5.33 15.88
CA PHE A 195 -4.37 -5.47 15.54
C PHE A 195 -4.96 -4.22 14.86
N GLY A 196 -4.14 -3.28 14.44
CA GLY A 196 -4.57 -2.11 13.64
C GLY A 196 -5.22 -2.53 12.32
N SER A 197 -5.97 -1.63 11.70
CA SER A 197 -6.75 -1.91 10.48
C SER A 197 -5.88 -2.16 9.25
N SER A 198 -4.72 -1.51 9.19
CA SER A 198 -3.81 -1.64 8.07
C SER A 198 -2.39 -1.96 8.54
N VAL A 199 -1.70 -2.79 7.78
CA VAL A 199 -0.25 -3.03 7.90
C VAL A 199 0.47 -2.01 7.05
N ILE A 200 1.47 -1.36 7.62
CA ILE A 200 2.40 -0.47 6.93
C ILE A 200 3.77 -1.13 6.90
N THR A 201 4.34 -1.32 5.72
CA THR A 201 5.68 -1.90 5.57
C THR A 201 6.55 -1.01 4.70
N ARG A 202 7.82 -0.90 5.09
CA ARG A 202 8.83 -0.25 4.28
C ARG A 202 9.91 -1.26 3.89
N TYR A 203 10.18 -1.32 2.58
CA TYR A 203 11.24 -2.13 1.99
C TYR A 203 12.27 -1.22 1.33
N VAL A 204 13.49 -1.72 1.23
CA VAL A 204 14.58 -1.10 0.48
C VAL A 204 15.12 -2.11 -0.52
N LYS A 205 15.40 -1.69 -1.75
CA LYS A 205 16.16 -2.48 -2.71
C LYS A 205 17.64 -2.25 -2.43
N PRO A 206 18.41 -3.26 -1.94
CA PRO A 206 19.82 -3.07 -1.62
C PRO A 206 20.61 -2.56 -2.82
N SER A 207 21.53 -1.64 -2.58
CA SER A 207 22.52 -1.27 -3.59
C SER A 207 23.51 -2.42 -3.78
N PRO A 208 24.00 -2.67 -5.01
CA PRO A 208 25.10 -3.59 -5.21
C PRO A 208 26.26 -3.20 -4.31
N SER A 209 26.83 -4.16 -3.58
CA SER A 209 28.05 -3.91 -2.82
C SER A 209 29.11 -3.38 -3.77
N PRO A 210 29.91 -2.34 -3.42
CA PRO A 210 31.03 -1.93 -4.24
C PRO A 210 31.93 -3.15 -4.45
N THR A 211 32.12 -3.55 -5.68
CA THR A 211 33.08 -4.59 -6.06
C THR A 211 34.42 -4.20 -5.44
N ARG A 212 34.93 -5.01 -4.50
CA ARG A 212 36.33 -4.85 -4.04
C ARG A 212 37.16 -4.88 -5.29
N SER A 213 37.78 -3.73 -5.64
CA SER A 213 38.84 -3.70 -6.62
C SER A 213 39.93 -4.66 -6.13
N GLU A 214 40.20 -5.72 -6.90
CA GLU A 214 41.35 -6.57 -6.65
C GLU A 214 42.56 -5.65 -6.54
N PRO A 215 43.44 -5.83 -5.51
CA PRO A 215 44.67 -5.10 -5.48
C PRO A 215 45.48 -5.46 -6.73
N ALA A 216 45.97 -4.43 -7.43
CA ALA A 216 46.81 -4.61 -8.59
C ALA A 216 48.00 -5.54 -8.23
N PRO A 217 48.38 -6.47 -9.13
CA PRO A 217 49.51 -7.34 -8.87
C PRO A 217 50.76 -6.48 -8.65
N VAL A 218 51.37 -6.69 -7.49
CA VAL A 218 52.67 -6.06 -7.16
C VAL A 218 53.70 -6.70 -8.08
N SER A 219 54.26 -5.89 -8.97
CA SER A 219 55.37 -6.24 -9.87
C SER A 219 56.70 -6.22 -9.11
#